data_88012ddf59df5e960df2dfd9cbc26fb3
#
_entry.id   88012ddf59df5e960df2dfd9cbc26fb3
#
_cell.length_a   1.000
_cell.length_b   1.000
_cell.length_c   1.000
_cell.angle_alpha   90.00
_cell.angle_beta   90.00
_cell.angle_gamma   90.00
#
_symmetry.space_group_name_H-M   'P 1'
#
loop_
_entity.id
_entity.type
_entity.pdbx_description
1 polymer ?
#
loop_
_entity_poly.entity_id
_entity_poly.type
_entity_poly.pdbx_seq_one_letter_code
_entity_poly.pdbx_strand_id
1 'polypeptide(L)'
;MIENTLWFEKYRPKKIEDCVLSDKMLKTFKGFIKSKNVPNLMLTGIQGTGKTTLGKVIAKELGAELLYIDCSTDSGKSMIQEMIVPYASTISIENPDVPKFILCDEADYLTATAQASLRPIIERYSLTTRFIFTGNFAERIIPALKSRCACFDFSITREDKPQLMANFFKRCEYILQDNEVEYDKKVLMTFISKVFPDFRRIINELQSYSIGRNVIDEGILTIGLANTIADEVYPLLKEHKFDMARKWVAESVNSPEDVFASMYNRMNDYVTQKEKQPELILILAQYQDYATRVANQNINLMACFTEMMNVL
;
A
#
# COMPACT_ATOMS: atom_id res chain seq x y z
N MET A 1 8.38 30.09 6.56
CA MET A 1 7.57 29.01 5.95
C MET A 1 8.46 27.81 5.79
N ILE A 2 8.06 26.63 6.25
CA ILE A 2 8.89 25.42 6.15
C ILE A 2 8.84 24.97 4.69
N GLU A 3 9.84 25.32 3.90
CA GLU A 3 9.93 25.00 2.46
C GLU A 3 10.27 23.54 2.14
N ASN A 4 10.48 22.68 3.14
CA ASN A 4 10.78 21.27 2.98
C ASN A 4 9.54 20.38 3.15
N THR A 5 8.53 20.58 2.32
CA THR A 5 7.38 19.67 2.29
C THR A 5 7.77 18.39 1.53
N LEU A 6 7.49 17.23 2.12
CA LEU A 6 7.72 15.94 1.46
C LEU A 6 6.98 15.89 0.12
N TRP A 7 7.65 15.49 -0.95
CA TRP A 7 7.08 15.49 -2.30
C TRP A 7 5.82 14.67 -2.41
N PHE A 8 5.74 13.51 -1.73
CA PHE A 8 4.53 12.68 -1.78
C PHE A 8 3.30 13.37 -1.18
N GLU A 9 3.49 14.38 -0.29
CA GLU A 9 2.40 15.22 0.23
C GLU A 9 2.15 16.44 -0.68
N LYS A 10 3.22 17.17 -1.07
CA LYS A 10 3.14 18.36 -1.95
C LYS A 10 2.43 18.03 -3.27
N TYR A 11 2.78 16.89 -3.87
CA TYR A 11 2.24 16.42 -5.16
C TYR A 11 1.13 15.40 -5.03
N ARG A 12 0.50 15.30 -3.85
CA ARG A 12 -0.67 14.44 -3.70
C ARG A 12 -1.75 14.86 -4.70
N PRO A 13 -2.32 13.94 -5.50
CA PRO A 13 -3.41 14.23 -6.43
C PRO A 13 -4.52 15.06 -5.78
N LYS A 14 -4.99 16.08 -6.51
CA LYS A 14 -6.07 16.95 -6.07
C LYS A 14 -7.35 16.77 -6.88
N LYS A 15 -7.23 16.14 -8.06
CA LYS A 15 -8.33 15.79 -8.97
C LYS A 15 -8.24 14.31 -9.34
N ILE A 16 -9.36 13.75 -9.78
CA ILE A 16 -9.42 12.34 -10.17
C ILE A 16 -8.53 12.06 -11.40
N GLU A 17 -8.37 13.03 -12.30
CA GLU A 17 -7.49 12.94 -13.46
C GLU A 17 -6.02 12.81 -13.10
N ASP A 18 -5.63 13.32 -11.93
CA ASP A 18 -4.25 13.26 -11.44
C ASP A 18 -3.93 11.91 -10.78
N CYS A 19 -4.96 11.11 -10.47
CA CYS A 19 -4.80 9.82 -9.85
C CYS A 19 -4.32 8.78 -10.87
N VAL A 20 -3.36 7.95 -10.48
CA VAL A 20 -2.89 6.83 -11.30
C VAL A 20 -3.82 5.64 -11.09
N LEU A 21 -4.77 5.50 -11.99
CA LEU A 21 -5.83 4.49 -11.96
C LEU A 21 -5.92 3.79 -13.33
N SER A 22 -6.43 2.55 -13.35
CA SER A 22 -6.79 1.91 -14.61
C SER A 22 -7.94 2.65 -15.30
N ASP A 23 -8.03 2.59 -16.63
CA ASP A 23 -9.05 3.29 -17.41
C ASP A 23 -10.46 2.96 -16.92
N LYS A 24 -10.70 1.69 -16.57
CA LYS A 24 -11.97 1.22 -16.02
C LYS A 24 -12.30 1.92 -14.70
N MET A 25 -11.35 1.97 -13.78
CA MET A 25 -11.53 2.66 -12.50
C MET A 25 -11.73 4.16 -12.69
N LEU A 26 -10.88 4.79 -13.51
CA LEU A 26 -10.97 6.22 -13.79
C LEU A 26 -12.34 6.60 -14.36
N LYS A 27 -12.86 5.83 -15.32
CA LYS A 27 -14.19 6.04 -15.91
C LYS A 27 -15.30 5.90 -14.87
N THR A 28 -15.20 4.90 -14.01
CA THR A 28 -16.19 4.64 -12.95
C THR A 28 -16.22 5.79 -11.93
N PHE A 29 -15.07 6.18 -11.40
CA PHE A 29 -14.99 7.25 -10.40
C PHE A 29 -15.38 8.63 -10.98
N LYS A 30 -15.02 8.92 -12.24
CA LYS A 30 -15.54 10.11 -12.95
C LYS A 30 -17.06 10.08 -13.06
N GLY A 31 -17.64 8.92 -13.30
CA GLY A 31 -19.09 8.73 -13.31
C GLY A 31 -19.73 9.06 -11.96
N PHE A 32 -19.15 8.57 -10.87
CA PHE A 32 -19.63 8.86 -9.51
C PHE A 32 -19.57 10.36 -9.19
N ILE A 33 -18.46 11.02 -9.50
CA ILE A 33 -18.29 12.46 -9.27
C ILE A 33 -19.29 13.26 -10.10
N LYS A 34 -19.42 12.95 -11.40
CA LYS A 34 -20.35 13.64 -12.31
C LYS A 34 -21.81 13.50 -11.87
N SER A 35 -22.20 12.33 -11.40
CA SER A 35 -23.58 12.08 -10.92
C SER A 35 -23.82 12.58 -9.50
N LYS A 36 -22.79 13.00 -8.78
CA LYS A 36 -22.81 13.31 -7.34
C LYS A 36 -23.38 12.18 -6.49
N ASN A 37 -23.39 10.96 -7.01
CA ASN A 37 -23.93 9.79 -6.34
C ASN A 37 -22.82 8.74 -6.16
N VAL A 38 -22.10 8.84 -5.05
CA VAL A 38 -21.03 7.92 -4.68
C VAL A 38 -21.60 6.90 -3.69
N PRO A 39 -21.49 5.58 -3.97
CA PRO A 39 -21.83 4.57 -2.98
C PRO A 39 -20.79 4.54 -1.83
N ASN A 40 -21.06 3.74 -0.80
CA ASN A 40 -19.97 3.40 0.12
C ASN A 40 -18.91 2.62 -0.65
N LEU A 41 -17.64 2.92 -0.40
CA LEU A 41 -16.51 2.37 -1.13
C LEU A 41 -15.65 1.49 -0.23
N MET A 42 -15.16 0.39 -0.79
CA MET A 42 -14.13 -0.45 -0.21
C MET A 42 -12.96 -0.51 -1.19
N LEU A 43 -11.84 0.09 -0.83
CA LEU A 43 -10.63 0.20 -1.66
C LEU A 43 -9.56 -0.70 -1.05
N THR A 44 -9.30 -1.84 -1.66
CA THR A 44 -8.33 -2.83 -1.15
C THR A 44 -7.16 -3.01 -2.11
N GLY A 45 -6.04 -3.51 -1.62
CA GLY A 45 -4.87 -3.85 -2.42
C GLY A 45 -3.55 -3.34 -1.83
N ILE A 46 -2.47 -3.48 -2.57
CA ILE A 46 -1.09 -3.23 -2.12
C ILE A 46 -0.90 -1.81 -1.57
N GLN A 47 -0.07 -1.67 -0.55
CA GLN A 47 0.30 -0.39 0.04
C GLN A 47 0.95 0.54 -1.01
N GLY A 48 0.81 1.86 -0.84
CA GLY A 48 1.45 2.85 -1.71
C GLY A 48 0.75 3.10 -3.06
N THR A 49 -0.36 2.39 -3.39
CA THR A 49 -1.08 2.48 -4.68
C THR A 49 -2.09 3.63 -4.77
N GLY A 50 -2.22 4.47 -3.76
CA GLY A 50 -3.06 5.69 -3.80
C GLY A 50 -4.49 5.53 -3.30
N LYS A 51 -4.87 4.46 -2.61
CA LYS A 51 -6.22 4.20 -2.05
C LYS A 51 -6.74 5.36 -1.20
N THR A 52 -6.00 5.74 -0.17
CA THR A 52 -6.32 6.85 0.74
C THR A 52 -6.41 8.18 -0.01
N THR A 53 -5.50 8.39 -0.97
CA THR A 53 -5.49 9.58 -1.84
C THR A 53 -6.76 9.67 -2.66
N LEU A 54 -7.21 8.58 -3.28
CA LEU A 54 -8.45 8.55 -4.04
C LEU A 54 -9.65 8.92 -3.17
N GLY A 55 -9.75 8.37 -1.96
CA GLY A 55 -10.83 8.70 -1.02
C GLY A 55 -10.89 10.20 -0.71
N LYS A 56 -9.73 10.81 -0.44
CA LYS A 56 -9.62 12.26 -0.19
C LYS A 56 -9.98 13.10 -1.43
N VAL A 57 -9.57 12.65 -2.61
CA VAL A 57 -9.87 13.33 -3.89
C VAL A 57 -11.36 13.34 -4.19
N ILE A 58 -12.04 12.19 -4.02
CA ILE A 58 -13.49 12.07 -4.24
C ILE A 58 -14.24 13.05 -3.35
N ALA A 59 -13.97 13.08 -2.04
CA ALA A 59 -14.63 14.00 -1.12
C ALA A 59 -14.38 15.47 -1.52
N LYS A 60 -13.13 15.81 -1.87
CA LYS A 60 -12.73 17.15 -2.25
C LYS A 60 -13.41 17.63 -3.54
N GLU A 61 -13.45 16.80 -4.60
CA GLU A 61 -14.08 17.19 -5.88
C GLU A 61 -15.61 17.35 -5.78
N LEU A 62 -16.23 16.65 -4.84
CA LEU A 62 -17.64 16.80 -4.54
C LEU A 62 -17.94 18.02 -3.65
N GLY A 63 -16.90 18.66 -3.10
CA GLY A 63 -17.06 19.69 -2.08
C GLY A 63 -17.69 19.16 -0.80
N ALA A 64 -17.46 17.89 -0.48
CA ALA A 64 -18.03 17.21 0.67
C ALA A 64 -17.16 17.37 1.92
N GLU A 65 -17.78 17.48 3.07
CA GLU A 65 -17.08 17.36 4.35
C GLU A 65 -16.50 15.96 4.50
N LEU A 66 -15.27 15.86 5.02
CA LEU A 66 -14.55 14.60 5.19
C LEU A 66 -14.05 14.43 6.62
N LEU A 67 -14.52 13.38 7.30
CA LEU A 67 -13.90 12.87 8.52
C LEU A 67 -12.88 11.81 8.14
N TYR A 68 -11.61 12.03 8.47
CA TYR A 68 -10.52 11.07 8.29
C TYR A 68 -10.24 10.35 9.60
N ILE A 69 -10.20 9.03 9.57
CA ILE A 69 -9.90 8.17 10.71
C ILE A 69 -8.83 7.18 10.30
N ASP A 70 -7.74 7.14 11.04
CA ASP A 70 -6.69 6.13 10.92
C ASP A 70 -7.03 4.97 11.86
N CYS A 71 -7.49 3.86 11.28
CA CYS A 71 -7.91 2.68 12.04
C CYS A 71 -6.73 1.86 12.57
N SER A 72 -5.49 2.17 12.21
CA SER A 72 -4.32 1.53 12.77
C SER A 72 -3.99 2.05 14.17
N THR A 73 -4.35 3.30 14.45
CA THR A 73 -4.13 3.95 15.76
C THR A 73 -5.29 3.76 16.72
N ASP A 74 -6.53 3.73 16.21
CA ASP A 74 -7.74 3.47 16.99
C ASP A 74 -8.68 2.56 16.20
N SER A 75 -8.74 1.30 16.62
CA SER A 75 -9.46 0.22 15.95
C SER A 75 -10.68 -0.28 16.72
N GLY A 76 -11.00 0.38 17.82
CA GLY A 76 -11.99 -0.07 18.80
C GLY A 76 -13.43 0.41 18.52
N LYS A 77 -14.36 -0.13 19.32
CA LYS A 77 -15.77 0.29 19.29
C LYS A 77 -15.97 1.70 19.86
N SER A 78 -15.09 2.17 20.76
CA SER A 78 -15.11 3.52 21.35
C SER A 78 -15.01 4.59 20.28
N MET A 79 -14.04 4.47 19.36
CA MET A 79 -13.86 5.40 18.23
C MET A 79 -15.14 5.57 17.41
N ILE A 80 -15.88 4.46 17.18
CA ILE A 80 -17.13 4.50 16.41
C ILE A 80 -18.18 5.35 17.14
N GLN A 81 -18.32 5.19 18.46
CA GLN A 81 -19.30 5.93 19.24
C GLN A 81 -18.91 7.39 19.46
N GLU A 82 -17.64 7.69 19.61
CA GLU A 82 -17.15 9.02 19.95
C GLU A 82 -16.89 9.90 18.72
N MET A 83 -16.53 9.32 17.57
CA MET A 83 -16.19 10.06 16.38
C MET A 83 -17.19 9.84 15.23
N ILE A 84 -17.50 8.59 14.88
CA ILE A 84 -18.31 8.27 13.69
C ILE A 84 -19.76 8.63 13.90
N VAL A 85 -20.38 8.18 15.00
CA VAL A 85 -21.81 8.40 15.25
C VAL A 85 -22.17 9.88 15.35
N PRO A 86 -21.48 10.72 16.13
CA PRO A 86 -21.78 12.15 16.20
C PRO A 86 -21.63 12.84 14.83
N TYR A 87 -20.56 12.53 14.09
CA TYR A 87 -20.35 13.08 12.77
C TYR A 87 -21.41 12.64 11.77
N ALA A 88 -21.75 11.35 11.71
CA ALA A 88 -22.75 10.81 10.78
C ALA A 88 -24.19 11.30 11.06
N SER A 89 -24.49 11.63 12.32
CA SER A 89 -25.83 12.07 12.74
C SER A 89 -26.19 13.50 12.33
N THR A 90 -25.22 14.29 11.88
CA THR A 90 -25.41 15.68 11.44
C THR A 90 -25.37 15.79 9.92
N ILE A 91 -26.00 16.84 9.37
CA ILE A 91 -25.98 17.17 7.94
C ILE A 91 -24.91 18.25 7.70
N SER A 92 -24.29 18.24 6.51
CA SER A 92 -23.38 19.31 6.12
C SER A 92 -24.12 20.66 6.04
N ILE A 93 -23.53 21.69 6.66
CA ILE A 93 -24.05 23.05 6.59
C ILE A 93 -23.62 23.73 5.29
N GLU A 94 -22.40 23.44 4.81
CA GLU A 94 -21.85 24.09 3.60
C GLU A 94 -22.49 23.55 2.31
N ASN A 95 -22.73 22.22 2.24
CA ASN A 95 -23.29 21.55 1.08
C ASN A 95 -24.37 20.53 1.48
N PRO A 96 -25.60 20.96 1.78
CA PRO A 96 -26.67 20.06 2.26
C PRO A 96 -27.05 18.95 1.26
N ASP A 97 -26.85 19.19 -0.03
CA ASP A 97 -27.18 18.25 -1.11
C ASP A 97 -26.10 17.19 -1.36
N VAL A 98 -24.95 17.31 -0.70
CA VAL A 98 -23.84 16.36 -0.83
C VAL A 98 -23.66 15.62 0.49
N PRO A 99 -23.71 14.27 0.49
CA PRO A 99 -23.48 13.51 1.70
C PRO A 99 -22.06 13.76 2.22
N LYS A 100 -21.90 13.76 3.53
CA LYS A 100 -20.58 13.79 4.18
C LYS A 100 -19.86 12.48 3.95
N PHE A 101 -18.54 12.51 4.02
CA PHE A 101 -17.72 11.31 3.88
C PHE A 101 -16.98 10.99 5.18
N ILE A 102 -16.90 9.69 5.48
CA ILE A 102 -16.04 9.14 6.52
C ILE A 102 -15.04 8.22 5.84
N LEU A 103 -13.76 8.60 5.88
CA LEU A 103 -12.66 7.79 5.35
C LEU A 103 -12.00 7.05 6.50
N CYS A 104 -12.29 5.75 6.59
CA CYS A 104 -11.64 4.81 7.49
C CYS A 104 -10.41 4.23 6.78
N ASP A 105 -9.24 4.82 7.05
CA ASP A 105 -7.97 4.37 6.48
C ASP A 105 -7.46 3.16 7.25
N GLU A 106 -6.87 2.20 6.55
CA GLU A 106 -6.39 0.93 7.13
C GLU A 106 -7.48 0.16 7.92
N ALA A 107 -8.70 0.07 7.36
CA ALA A 107 -9.85 -0.55 8.01
C ALA A 107 -9.68 -2.07 8.28
N ASP A 108 -8.69 -2.71 7.69
CA ASP A 108 -8.27 -4.07 7.99
C ASP A 108 -7.62 -4.24 9.39
N TYR A 109 -7.29 -3.13 10.08
CA TYR A 109 -6.91 -3.13 11.49
C TYR A 109 -8.11 -3.05 12.45
N LEU A 110 -9.31 -2.71 11.96
CA LEU A 110 -10.52 -2.69 12.81
C LEU A 110 -10.79 -4.06 13.42
N THR A 111 -11.08 -4.10 14.71
CA THR A 111 -11.52 -5.33 15.37
C THR A 111 -12.82 -5.85 14.74
N ALA A 112 -13.06 -7.17 14.78
CA ALA A 112 -14.29 -7.77 14.24
C ALA A 112 -15.55 -7.17 14.88
N THR A 113 -15.49 -6.82 16.17
CA THR A 113 -16.57 -6.16 16.90
C THR A 113 -16.81 -4.73 16.42
N ALA A 114 -15.76 -3.97 16.10
CA ALA A 114 -15.86 -2.65 15.52
C ALA A 114 -16.48 -2.71 14.12
N GLN A 115 -15.99 -3.58 13.27
CA GLN A 115 -16.55 -3.81 11.94
C GLN A 115 -18.03 -4.19 11.99
N ALA A 116 -18.42 -5.08 12.92
CA ALA A 116 -19.83 -5.46 13.10
C ALA A 116 -20.70 -4.27 13.56
N SER A 117 -20.16 -3.38 14.41
CA SER A 117 -20.85 -2.18 14.90
C SER A 117 -21.06 -1.12 13.81
N LEU A 118 -20.25 -1.08 12.76
CA LEU A 118 -20.42 -0.17 11.63
C LEU A 118 -21.63 -0.51 10.74
N ARG A 119 -22.05 -1.78 10.70
CA ARG A 119 -23.17 -2.22 9.84
C ARG A 119 -24.45 -1.41 10.05
N PRO A 120 -25.03 -1.35 11.26
CA PRO A 120 -26.27 -0.59 11.48
C PRO A 120 -26.06 0.93 11.29
N ILE A 121 -24.85 1.44 11.46
CA ILE A 121 -24.52 2.85 11.29
C ILE A 121 -24.56 3.23 9.81
N ILE A 122 -23.94 2.42 8.95
CA ILE A 122 -23.96 2.60 7.49
C ILE A 122 -25.39 2.65 6.95
N GLU A 123 -26.26 1.76 7.44
CA GLU A 123 -27.67 1.73 7.02
C GLU A 123 -28.45 2.93 7.55
N ARG A 124 -28.28 3.24 8.84
CA ARG A 124 -29.00 4.33 9.50
C ARG A 124 -28.72 5.70 8.88
N TYR A 125 -27.47 5.96 8.55
CA TYR A 125 -27.04 7.28 8.04
C TYR A 125 -26.81 7.29 6.54
N SER A 126 -27.39 6.34 5.81
CA SER A 126 -27.20 6.19 4.35
C SER A 126 -27.67 7.38 3.52
N LEU A 127 -28.52 8.26 4.04
CA LEU A 127 -28.94 9.47 3.34
C LEU A 127 -27.95 10.64 3.52
N THR A 128 -27.28 10.72 4.65
CA THR A 128 -26.44 11.86 5.05
C THR A 128 -24.96 11.59 4.95
N THR A 129 -24.55 10.33 4.94
CA THR A 129 -23.12 9.97 5.07
C THR A 129 -22.76 8.82 4.14
N ARG A 130 -21.55 8.89 3.57
CA ARG A 130 -20.91 7.82 2.80
C ARG A 130 -19.63 7.39 3.47
N PHE A 131 -19.36 6.10 3.45
CA PHE A 131 -18.15 5.52 4.00
C PHE A 131 -17.18 5.15 2.89
N ILE A 132 -15.92 5.44 3.11
CA ILE A 132 -14.80 4.98 2.29
C ILE A 132 -13.88 4.21 3.21
N PHE A 133 -13.71 2.93 2.95
CA PHE A 133 -12.78 2.07 3.66
C PHE A 133 -11.57 1.80 2.78
N THR A 134 -10.38 1.92 3.31
CA THR A 134 -9.17 1.43 2.65
C THR A 134 -8.59 0.28 3.46
N GLY A 135 -7.86 -0.61 2.81
CA GLY A 135 -7.17 -1.71 3.49
C GLY A 135 -6.19 -2.41 2.56
N ASN A 136 -5.20 -3.03 3.15
CA ASN A 136 -4.21 -3.81 2.42
C ASN A 136 -4.66 -5.28 2.30
N PHE A 137 -5.34 -5.81 3.30
CA PHE A 137 -5.77 -7.20 3.41
C PHE A 137 -7.29 -7.31 3.37
N ALA A 138 -7.82 -7.54 2.16
CA ALA A 138 -9.28 -7.66 1.97
C ALA A 138 -9.91 -8.77 2.83
N GLU A 139 -9.20 -9.85 3.09
CA GLU A 139 -9.63 -11.00 3.90
C GLU A 139 -9.87 -10.67 5.37
N ARG A 140 -9.23 -9.63 5.90
CA ARG A 140 -9.45 -9.15 7.28
C ARG A 140 -10.75 -8.37 7.46
N ILE A 141 -11.42 -7.99 6.35
CA ILE A 141 -12.69 -7.29 6.37
C ILE A 141 -13.84 -8.30 6.32
N ILE A 142 -14.78 -8.19 7.27
CA ILE A 142 -15.91 -9.12 7.34
C ILE A 142 -16.82 -9.01 6.10
N PRO A 143 -17.38 -10.15 5.59
CA PRO A 143 -18.26 -10.14 4.41
C PRO A 143 -19.44 -9.19 4.53
N ALA A 144 -20.00 -9.07 5.74
CA ALA A 144 -21.14 -8.21 6.02
C ALA A 144 -20.86 -6.70 5.85
N LEU A 145 -19.60 -6.26 5.96
CA LEU A 145 -19.20 -4.87 5.67
C LEU A 145 -18.97 -4.71 4.17
N LYS A 146 -18.28 -5.68 3.53
CA LYS A 146 -18.04 -5.67 2.07
C LYS A 146 -19.34 -5.62 1.27
N SER A 147 -20.37 -6.35 1.66
CA SER A 147 -21.65 -6.39 0.95
C SER A 147 -22.40 -5.05 0.92
N ARG A 148 -22.01 -4.09 1.75
CA ARG A 148 -22.59 -2.74 1.82
C ARG A 148 -21.77 -1.69 1.07
N CYS A 149 -20.68 -2.11 0.42
CA CYS A 149 -19.75 -1.25 -0.29
C CYS A 149 -19.57 -1.68 -1.74
N ALA A 150 -19.32 -0.75 -2.63
CA ALA A 150 -18.74 -1.03 -3.93
C ALA A 150 -17.25 -1.30 -3.74
N CYS A 151 -16.83 -2.53 -4.00
CA CYS A 151 -15.46 -2.98 -3.77
C CYS A 151 -14.61 -2.75 -5.01
N PHE A 152 -13.45 -2.13 -4.81
CA PHE A 152 -12.44 -1.89 -5.84
C PHE A 152 -11.11 -2.46 -5.39
N ASP A 153 -10.54 -3.32 -6.22
CA ASP A 153 -9.24 -3.92 -5.98
C ASP A 153 -8.16 -3.10 -6.72
N PHE A 154 -7.19 -2.59 -5.95
CA PHE A 154 -6.02 -1.87 -6.44
C PHE A 154 -4.85 -2.79 -6.79
N SER A 155 -5.08 -4.10 -6.82
CA SER A 155 -4.11 -5.04 -7.37
C SER A 155 -3.89 -4.77 -8.85
N ILE A 156 -2.63 -4.72 -9.25
CA ILE A 156 -2.26 -4.37 -10.61
C ILE A 156 -2.22 -5.63 -11.46
N THR A 157 -3.11 -5.71 -12.44
CA THR A 157 -3.12 -6.80 -13.42
C THR A 157 -1.94 -6.68 -14.39
N ARG A 158 -1.57 -7.78 -15.04
CA ARG A 158 -0.54 -7.76 -16.08
C ARG A 158 -0.91 -6.85 -17.25
N GLU A 159 -2.21 -6.73 -17.56
CA GLU A 159 -2.75 -5.93 -18.65
C GLU A 159 -2.68 -4.43 -18.34
N ASP A 160 -3.04 -4.03 -17.11
CA ASP A 160 -3.06 -2.63 -16.68
C ASP A 160 -1.66 -2.06 -16.37
N LYS A 161 -0.69 -2.94 -16.02
CA LYS A 161 0.64 -2.54 -15.56
C LYS A 161 1.35 -1.57 -16.50
N PRO A 162 1.44 -1.79 -17.83
CA PRO A 162 2.16 -0.89 -18.72
C PRO A 162 1.56 0.52 -18.75
N GLN A 163 0.23 0.62 -18.78
CA GLN A 163 -0.48 1.89 -18.81
C GLN A 163 -0.31 2.65 -17.49
N LEU A 164 -0.48 1.97 -16.36
CA LEU A 164 -0.31 2.58 -15.04
C LEU A 164 1.13 3.07 -14.84
N MET A 165 2.12 2.30 -15.26
CA MET A 165 3.52 2.71 -15.25
C MET A 165 3.76 3.94 -16.12
N ALA A 166 3.21 4.00 -17.34
CA ALA A 166 3.36 5.15 -18.22
C ALA A 166 2.72 6.42 -17.64
N ASN A 167 1.54 6.30 -17.04
CA ASN A 167 0.85 7.40 -16.37
C ASN A 167 1.65 7.88 -15.14
N PHE A 168 2.16 6.95 -14.35
CA PHE A 168 2.98 7.29 -13.19
C PHE A 168 4.34 7.90 -13.58
N PHE A 169 4.95 7.42 -14.66
CA PHE A 169 6.16 8.00 -15.22
C PHE A 169 5.98 9.48 -15.56
N LYS A 170 4.90 9.83 -16.27
CA LYS A 170 4.56 11.24 -16.56
C LYS A 170 4.39 12.07 -15.29
N ARG A 171 3.84 11.47 -14.24
CA ARG A 171 3.70 12.11 -12.94
C ARG A 171 5.06 12.39 -12.30
N CYS A 172 5.99 11.43 -12.37
CA CYS A 172 7.37 11.61 -11.89
C CYS A 172 8.11 12.68 -12.71
N GLU A 173 7.97 12.69 -14.04
CA GLU A 173 8.54 13.75 -14.90
C GLU A 173 8.04 15.14 -14.46
N TYR A 174 6.73 15.29 -14.25
CA TYR A 174 6.15 16.55 -13.77
C TYR A 174 6.75 16.98 -12.42
N ILE A 175 6.88 16.05 -11.47
CA ILE A 175 7.45 16.35 -10.14
C ILE A 175 8.92 16.79 -10.25
N LEU A 176 9.72 16.10 -11.06
CA LEU A 176 11.14 16.42 -11.24
C LEU A 176 11.31 17.76 -11.93
N GLN A 177 10.51 18.06 -12.96
CA GLN A 177 10.53 19.35 -13.67
C GLN A 177 10.12 20.51 -12.77
N ASP A 178 9.08 20.36 -11.95
CA ASP A 178 8.64 21.39 -11.00
C ASP A 178 9.67 21.69 -9.90
N ASN A 179 10.58 20.75 -9.63
CA ASN A 179 11.68 20.94 -8.67
C ASN A 179 13.03 21.18 -9.35
N GLU A 180 13.07 21.46 -10.66
CA GLU A 180 14.28 21.77 -11.43
C GLU A 180 15.35 20.66 -11.32
N VAL A 181 14.94 19.39 -11.24
CA VAL A 181 15.82 18.23 -11.17
C VAL A 181 16.02 17.65 -12.55
N GLU A 182 17.28 17.58 -13.00
CA GLU A 182 17.64 16.91 -14.25
C GLU A 182 17.49 15.39 -14.13
N TYR A 183 17.10 14.71 -15.19
CA TYR A 183 16.96 13.25 -15.18
C TYR A 183 17.18 12.61 -16.53
N ASP A 184 17.74 11.40 -16.54
CA ASP A 184 17.75 10.51 -17.70
C ASP A 184 16.43 9.71 -17.74
N LYS A 185 15.70 9.78 -18.87
CA LYS A 185 14.42 9.09 -19.04
C LYS A 185 14.53 7.57 -18.93
N LYS A 186 15.62 6.99 -19.42
CA LYS A 186 15.85 5.54 -19.36
C LYS A 186 16.10 5.08 -17.92
N VAL A 187 16.93 5.84 -17.20
CA VAL A 187 17.22 5.58 -15.78
C VAL A 187 15.93 5.69 -14.95
N LEU A 188 15.18 6.78 -15.13
CA LEU A 188 13.91 6.98 -14.42
C LEU A 188 12.91 5.85 -14.69
N MET A 189 12.75 5.44 -15.95
CA MET A 189 11.85 4.32 -16.30
C MET A 189 12.32 3.00 -15.69
N THR A 190 13.62 2.74 -15.71
CA THR A 190 14.22 1.53 -15.12
C THR A 190 13.99 1.52 -13.61
N PHE A 191 14.22 2.65 -12.93
CA PHE A 191 13.98 2.80 -11.51
C PHE A 191 12.51 2.55 -11.15
N ILE A 192 11.57 3.24 -11.84
CA ILE A 192 10.15 3.05 -11.65
C ILE A 192 9.77 1.59 -11.83
N SER A 193 10.24 0.92 -12.89
CA SER A 193 9.88 -0.48 -13.18
C SER A 193 10.28 -1.46 -12.08
N LYS A 194 11.35 -1.17 -11.33
CA LYS A 194 11.87 -1.99 -10.23
C LYS A 194 11.07 -1.82 -8.93
N VAL A 195 10.61 -0.61 -8.64
CA VAL A 195 9.94 -0.27 -7.37
C VAL A 195 8.41 -0.33 -7.48
N PHE A 196 7.87 -0.21 -8.70
CA PHE A 196 6.45 -0.25 -8.98
C PHE A 196 5.79 -1.54 -8.42
N PRO A 197 4.69 -1.45 -7.69
CA PRO A 197 3.66 -0.39 -7.73
C PRO A 197 3.65 0.58 -6.54
N ASP A 198 4.67 0.67 -5.73
CA ASP A 198 4.69 1.57 -4.58
C ASP A 198 5.02 3.02 -5.01
N PHE A 199 3.97 3.78 -5.35
CA PHE A 199 4.09 5.19 -5.77
C PHE A 199 4.70 6.08 -4.70
N ARG A 200 4.37 5.82 -3.41
CA ARG A 200 4.88 6.61 -2.29
C ARG A 200 6.39 6.43 -2.15
N ARG A 201 6.85 5.18 -2.20
CA ARG A 201 8.26 4.85 -2.12
C ARG A 201 9.04 5.47 -3.29
N ILE A 202 8.53 5.35 -4.52
CA ILE A 202 9.21 5.92 -5.69
C ILE A 202 9.39 7.43 -5.53
N ILE A 203 8.36 8.18 -5.12
CA ILE A 203 8.44 9.63 -4.96
C ILE A 203 9.42 10.00 -3.83
N ASN A 204 9.41 9.27 -2.72
CA ASN A 204 10.33 9.52 -1.60
C ASN A 204 11.79 9.26 -1.98
N GLU A 205 12.06 8.18 -2.72
CA GLU A 205 13.41 7.85 -3.18
C GLU A 205 13.91 8.88 -4.20
N LEU A 206 13.04 9.34 -5.12
CA LEU A 206 13.38 10.43 -6.05
C LEU A 206 13.73 11.71 -5.29
N GLN A 207 12.93 12.09 -4.29
CA GLN A 207 13.22 13.25 -3.45
C GLN A 207 14.54 13.10 -2.70
N SER A 208 14.72 11.99 -1.99
CA SER A 208 15.94 11.75 -1.20
C SER A 208 17.20 11.76 -2.06
N TYR A 209 17.12 11.18 -3.27
CA TYR A 209 18.25 11.13 -4.18
C TYR A 209 18.59 12.50 -4.76
N SER A 210 17.59 13.32 -5.06
CA SER A 210 17.79 14.67 -5.64
C SER A 210 18.35 15.67 -4.65
N ILE A 211 18.21 15.45 -3.33
CA ILE A 211 18.74 16.39 -2.32
C ILE A 211 20.25 16.52 -2.46
N GLY A 212 20.71 17.74 -2.76
CA GLY A 212 22.13 18.07 -2.91
C GLY A 212 22.80 17.63 -4.22
N ARG A 213 22.05 16.95 -5.12
CA ARG A 213 22.56 16.50 -6.43
C ARG A 213 21.88 17.19 -7.60
N ASN A 214 20.62 17.55 -7.48
CA ASN A 214 19.74 18.09 -8.52
C ASN A 214 19.70 17.27 -9.83
N VAL A 215 20.07 15.99 -9.77
CA VAL A 215 20.07 15.08 -10.93
C VAL A 215 19.68 13.66 -10.51
N ILE A 216 18.93 12.99 -11.38
CA ILE A 216 18.62 11.57 -11.29
C ILE A 216 19.43 10.83 -12.36
N ASP A 217 20.51 10.21 -11.94
CA ASP A 217 21.43 9.41 -12.75
C ASP A 217 21.40 7.92 -12.38
N GLU A 218 22.27 7.11 -12.99
CA GLU A 218 22.33 5.66 -12.75
C GLU A 218 22.56 5.29 -11.27
N GLY A 219 23.10 6.17 -10.45
CA GLY A 219 23.30 5.94 -9.03
C GLY A 219 22.00 5.69 -8.27
N ILE A 220 20.82 6.19 -8.73
CA ILE A 220 19.53 5.90 -8.11
C ILE A 220 19.17 4.41 -8.24
N LEU A 221 19.65 3.75 -9.28
CA LEU A 221 19.38 2.33 -9.49
C LEU A 221 20.04 1.45 -8.42
N THR A 222 21.07 1.94 -7.74
CA THR A 222 21.70 1.26 -6.61
C THR A 222 20.96 1.50 -5.30
N ILE A 223 20.27 2.64 -5.17
CA ILE A 223 19.46 2.98 -3.98
C ILE A 223 18.10 2.28 -4.06
N GLY A 224 17.46 2.24 -5.22
CA GLY A 224 16.22 1.49 -5.47
C GLY A 224 16.43 -0.04 -5.37
N LEU A 225 17.68 -0.46 -5.39
CA LEU A 225 18.21 -1.74 -4.95
C LEU A 225 18.61 -1.69 -3.46
N ALA A 226 17.95 -0.91 -2.61
CA ALA A 226 17.99 -1.27 -1.20
C ALA A 226 17.64 -2.76 -1.19
N ASN A 227 18.68 -3.57 -1.00
CA ASN A 227 18.66 -5.01 -1.12
C ASN A 227 17.35 -5.48 -0.52
N THR A 228 16.46 -6.05 -1.34
CA THR A 228 15.32 -6.68 -0.72
C THR A 228 15.92 -7.73 0.20
N ILE A 229 15.28 -7.98 1.31
CA ILE A 229 15.70 -9.04 2.25
C ILE A 229 16.16 -10.30 1.47
N ALA A 230 15.43 -10.65 0.40
CA ALA A 230 15.77 -11.77 -0.48
C ALA A 230 17.11 -11.59 -1.21
N ASP A 231 17.46 -10.35 -1.63
CA ASP A 231 18.71 -10.07 -2.35
C ASP A 231 19.94 -10.26 -1.45
N GLU A 232 19.77 -10.08 -0.14
CA GLU A 232 20.82 -10.32 0.86
C GLU A 232 20.87 -11.78 1.30
N VAL A 233 19.71 -12.37 1.50
CA VAL A 233 19.60 -13.70 2.11
C VAL A 233 19.86 -14.83 1.13
N TYR A 234 19.27 -14.83 -0.08
CA TYR A 234 19.45 -15.94 -1.04
C TYR A 234 20.90 -16.24 -1.40
N PRO A 235 21.78 -15.24 -1.63
CA PRO A 235 23.21 -15.53 -1.85
C PRO A 235 23.87 -16.24 -0.67
N LEU A 236 23.55 -15.82 0.57
CA LEU A 236 24.09 -16.47 1.77
C LEU A 236 23.63 -17.92 1.91
N LEU A 237 22.35 -18.20 1.59
CA LEU A 237 21.80 -19.55 1.65
C LEU A 237 22.42 -20.46 0.59
N LYS A 238 22.56 -19.99 -0.65
CA LYS A 238 23.17 -20.75 -1.75
C LYS A 238 24.63 -21.08 -1.53
N GLU A 239 25.35 -20.16 -0.90
CA GLU A 239 26.76 -20.33 -0.58
C GLU A 239 26.98 -21.05 0.77
N HIS A 240 25.91 -21.53 1.42
CA HIS A 240 25.92 -22.18 2.73
C HIS A 240 26.67 -21.39 3.81
N LYS A 241 26.61 -20.04 3.74
CA LYS A 241 27.27 -19.14 4.70
C LYS A 241 26.45 -18.98 5.98
N PHE A 242 26.38 -20.03 6.79
CA PHE A 242 25.55 -20.11 7.99
C PHE A 242 25.84 -18.97 9.00
N ASP A 243 27.13 -18.71 9.29
CA ASP A 243 27.50 -17.66 10.27
C ASP A 243 27.10 -16.27 9.82
N MET A 244 27.21 -15.98 8.52
CA MET A 244 26.78 -14.71 7.97
C MET A 244 25.26 -14.56 7.97
N ALA A 245 24.52 -15.62 7.65
CA ALA A 245 23.07 -15.65 7.73
C ALA A 245 22.59 -15.44 9.18
N ARG A 246 23.26 -16.07 10.16
CA ARG A 246 22.98 -15.91 11.58
C ARG A 246 23.22 -14.48 12.05
N LYS A 247 24.32 -13.85 11.64
CA LYS A 247 24.63 -12.46 11.95
C LYS A 247 23.58 -11.54 11.32
N TRP A 248 23.22 -11.77 10.08
CA TRP A 248 22.19 -11.01 9.37
C TRP A 248 20.84 -11.07 10.10
N VAL A 249 20.39 -12.26 10.52
CA VAL A 249 19.15 -12.43 11.32
C VAL A 249 19.19 -11.63 12.62
N ALA A 250 20.33 -11.61 13.30
CA ALA A 250 20.48 -10.92 14.57
C ALA A 250 20.46 -9.38 14.43
N GLU A 251 20.97 -8.84 13.32
CA GLU A 251 21.20 -7.41 13.13
C GLU A 251 20.12 -6.73 12.26
N SER A 252 19.50 -7.46 11.32
CA SER A 252 18.71 -6.84 10.26
C SER A 252 17.20 -7.12 10.36
N VAL A 253 16.75 -8.09 11.18
CA VAL A 253 15.34 -8.50 11.19
C VAL A 253 14.52 -7.68 12.17
N ASN A 254 13.65 -6.83 11.61
CA ASN A 254 12.62 -6.12 12.38
C ASN A 254 11.27 -6.85 12.35
N SER A 255 10.95 -7.55 11.26
CA SER A 255 9.70 -8.29 11.05
C SER A 255 10.01 -9.62 10.33
N PRO A 256 9.80 -10.76 10.97
CA PRO A 256 9.93 -12.06 10.32
C PRO A 256 8.97 -12.27 9.15
N GLU A 257 7.78 -11.66 9.22
CA GLU A 257 6.75 -11.73 8.18
C GLU A 257 7.25 -11.13 6.87
N ASP A 258 7.97 -10.00 6.95
CA ASP A 258 8.56 -9.35 5.78
C ASP A 258 9.67 -10.20 5.15
N VAL A 259 10.39 -10.98 5.97
CA VAL A 259 11.41 -11.92 5.49
C VAL A 259 10.76 -13.02 4.65
N PHE A 260 9.74 -13.69 5.18
CA PHE A 260 9.04 -14.75 4.46
C PHE A 260 8.38 -14.23 3.17
N ALA A 261 7.72 -13.07 3.24
CA ALA A 261 7.10 -12.43 2.08
C ALA A 261 8.13 -12.06 0.99
N SER A 262 9.26 -11.47 1.39
CA SER A 262 10.34 -11.11 0.46
C SER A 262 10.95 -12.33 -0.20
N MET A 263 11.23 -13.39 0.57
CA MET A 263 11.79 -14.64 0.08
C MET A 263 10.86 -15.34 -0.93
N TYR A 264 9.56 -15.39 -0.63
CA TYR A 264 8.56 -15.95 -1.55
C TYR A 264 8.43 -15.14 -2.85
N ASN A 265 8.29 -13.81 -2.74
CA ASN A 265 8.06 -12.94 -3.90
C ASN A 265 9.24 -12.92 -4.88
N ARG A 266 10.46 -13.07 -4.38
CA ARG A 266 11.68 -13.02 -5.17
C ARG A 266 12.27 -14.40 -5.49
N MET A 267 11.59 -15.48 -5.10
CA MET A 267 12.06 -16.85 -5.31
C MET A 267 12.43 -17.15 -6.77
N ASN A 268 11.60 -16.69 -7.71
CA ASN A 268 11.84 -16.93 -9.13
C ASN A 268 13.12 -16.28 -9.67
N ASP A 269 13.57 -15.19 -9.04
CA ASP A 269 14.79 -14.47 -9.45
C ASP A 269 16.05 -15.21 -9.00
N TYR A 270 15.94 -15.96 -7.90
CA TYR A 270 17.07 -16.66 -7.29
C TYR A 270 17.06 -18.15 -7.55
N VAL A 271 15.91 -18.82 -7.59
CA VAL A 271 15.80 -20.27 -7.73
C VAL A 271 15.40 -20.62 -9.16
N THR A 272 16.40 -20.82 -10.01
CA THR A 272 16.21 -21.16 -11.43
C THR A 272 15.69 -22.59 -11.65
N GLN A 273 15.98 -23.49 -10.72
CA GLN A 273 15.51 -24.88 -10.73
C GLN A 273 14.06 -24.94 -10.23
N LYS A 274 13.12 -24.98 -11.16
CA LYS A 274 11.67 -24.97 -10.84
C LYS A 274 11.23 -26.15 -9.96
N GLU A 275 11.96 -27.27 -10.03
CA GLU A 275 11.69 -28.49 -9.27
C GLU A 275 11.89 -28.29 -7.76
N LYS A 276 12.80 -27.40 -7.35
CA LYS A 276 13.09 -27.08 -5.94
C LYS A 276 12.11 -26.05 -5.34
N GLN A 277 11.43 -25.26 -6.17
CA GLN A 277 10.55 -24.19 -5.69
C GLN A 277 9.39 -24.70 -4.81
N PRO A 278 8.68 -25.80 -5.15
CA PRO A 278 7.60 -26.30 -4.30
C PRO A 278 8.06 -26.66 -2.89
N GLU A 279 9.23 -27.27 -2.75
CA GLU A 279 9.80 -27.64 -1.45
C GLU A 279 10.16 -26.41 -0.63
N LEU A 280 10.78 -25.40 -1.24
CA LEU A 280 11.09 -24.14 -0.59
C LEU A 280 9.82 -23.37 -0.14
N ILE A 281 8.74 -23.46 -0.92
CA ILE A 281 7.44 -22.86 -0.54
C ILE A 281 6.87 -23.56 0.68
N LEU A 282 6.96 -24.88 0.76
CA LEU A 282 6.49 -25.64 1.92
C LEU A 282 7.28 -25.27 3.17
N ILE A 283 8.61 -25.15 3.07
CA ILE A 283 9.47 -24.71 4.17
C ILE A 283 9.04 -23.31 4.63
N LEU A 284 8.92 -22.34 3.72
CA LEU A 284 8.53 -20.98 4.07
C LEU A 284 7.15 -20.95 4.76
N ALA A 285 6.16 -21.69 4.24
CA ALA A 285 4.82 -21.75 4.81
C ALA A 285 4.81 -22.34 6.22
N GLN A 286 5.60 -23.41 6.47
CA GLN A 286 5.72 -24.04 7.77
C GLN A 286 6.31 -23.09 8.80
N TYR A 287 7.42 -22.41 8.48
CA TYR A 287 8.07 -21.51 9.41
C TYR A 287 7.34 -20.19 9.60
N GLN A 288 6.54 -19.76 8.60
CA GLN A 288 5.61 -18.64 8.75
C GLN A 288 4.47 -18.98 9.75
N ASP A 289 3.93 -20.21 9.71
CA ASP A 289 2.96 -20.67 10.72
C ASP A 289 3.61 -20.74 12.10
N TYR A 290 4.81 -21.26 12.21
CA TYR A 290 5.54 -21.29 13.48
C TYR A 290 5.82 -19.89 14.03
N ALA A 291 6.04 -18.87 13.20
CA ALA A 291 6.28 -17.50 13.62
C ALA A 291 5.15 -16.93 14.48
N THR A 292 3.92 -17.42 14.33
CA THR A 292 2.78 -17.01 15.17
C THR A 292 2.80 -17.59 16.57
N ARG A 293 3.63 -18.62 16.83
CA ARG A 293 3.58 -19.45 18.07
C ARG A 293 4.89 -19.50 18.84
N VAL A 294 6.01 -19.15 18.20
CA VAL A 294 7.34 -19.27 18.84
C VAL A 294 7.68 -18.02 19.64
N ALA A 295 8.37 -18.21 20.77
CA ALA A 295 8.83 -17.13 21.61
C ALA A 295 10.07 -16.40 21.03
N ASN A 296 10.89 -17.09 20.23
CA ASN A 296 12.10 -16.50 19.67
C ASN A 296 12.10 -16.62 18.14
N GLN A 297 11.85 -15.50 17.49
CA GLN A 297 11.74 -15.40 16.04
C GLN A 297 13.09 -15.63 15.32
N ASN A 298 14.19 -15.23 15.93
CA ASN A 298 15.52 -15.43 15.33
C ASN A 298 15.87 -16.91 15.20
N ILE A 299 15.49 -17.73 16.20
CA ILE A 299 15.66 -19.18 16.15
C ILE A 299 14.80 -19.76 15.03
N ASN A 300 13.56 -19.33 14.92
CA ASN A 300 12.63 -19.79 13.90
C ASN A 300 13.15 -19.50 12.48
N LEU A 301 13.60 -18.25 12.24
CA LEU A 301 14.18 -17.85 10.96
C LEU A 301 15.47 -18.63 10.63
N MET A 302 16.35 -18.81 11.60
CA MET A 302 17.57 -19.57 11.37
C MET A 302 17.29 -21.04 11.06
N ALA A 303 16.30 -21.64 11.71
CA ALA A 303 15.87 -23.01 11.39
C ALA A 303 15.31 -23.09 9.94
N CYS A 304 14.47 -22.11 9.55
CA CYS A 304 14.00 -21.98 8.16
C CYS A 304 15.17 -21.87 7.18
N PHE A 305 16.12 -20.99 7.42
CA PHE A 305 17.28 -20.77 6.56
C PHE A 305 18.16 -22.01 6.46
N THR A 306 18.35 -22.73 7.57
CA THR A 306 19.13 -23.98 7.57
C THR A 306 18.46 -25.05 6.72
N GLU A 307 17.15 -25.19 6.80
CA GLU A 307 16.40 -26.14 5.98
C GLU A 307 16.40 -25.73 4.50
N MET A 308 16.25 -24.43 4.20
CA MET A 308 16.37 -23.91 2.83
C MET A 308 17.77 -24.13 2.23
N MET A 309 18.85 -24.01 3.03
CA MET A 309 20.22 -24.32 2.58
C MET A 309 20.37 -25.75 2.11
N ASN A 310 19.67 -26.73 2.71
CA ASN A 310 19.73 -28.12 2.31
C ASN A 310 19.05 -28.38 0.95
N VAL A 311 18.12 -27.51 0.56
CA VAL A 311 17.37 -27.60 -0.71
C VAL A 311 18.06 -26.83 -1.83
N LEU A 312 18.65 -25.66 -1.51
CA LEU A 312 19.27 -24.75 -2.50
C LEU A 312 20.59 -25.27 -3.03
#